data_0472b5d78e0830b81be1ec4c8dcdb0c9
#
_entry.id   0472b5d78e0830b81be1ec4c8dcdb0c9
#
_cell.length_a   1.000
_cell.length_b   1.000
_cell.length_c   1.000
_cell.angle_alpha   90.00
_cell.angle_beta   90.00
_cell.angle_gamma   90.00
#
_symmetry.space_group_name_H-M   'P 1'
#
loop_
_entity.id
_entity.type
_entity.pdbx_description
1 polymer ?
#
loop_
_entity_poly.entity_id
_entity_poly.type
_entity_poly.pdbx_seq_one_letter_code
_entity_poly.pdbx_strand_id
1 'polypeptide(L)'
;MNGGWKGSPVADDCLFCRIVAGELGSDIVEELPNAIAFRDVNPQAPVHVLIVPKEHLPTVADLLASDASCEILSDIFSLVNDIAVSEGISQRGYRLVANVGEEAGQAVDHLHFHLLGGRFMGWPPG
;
A
#
# COMPACT_ATOMS: atom_id res chain seq x y z
N MET A 1 -19.91 10.37 0.48
CA MET A 1 -19.45 9.63 0.79
C MET A 1 -20.02 8.81 1.35
N ASN A 2 -20.21 8.18 1.44
CA ASN A 2 -20.80 7.45 1.98
C ASN A 2 -20.28 7.17 3.06
N GLY A 3 -20.60 7.78 3.53
CA GLY A 3 -20.11 7.70 4.70
C GLY A 3 -20.19 6.49 5.41
N GLY A 4 -20.95 5.68 4.98
CA GLY A 4 -21.16 4.42 5.66
C GLY A 4 -19.95 3.58 5.72
N TRP A 5 -19.04 3.79 4.83
CA TRP A 5 -17.84 2.98 4.84
C TRP A 5 -16.84 3.39 5.90
N LYS A 6 -16.97 4.56 6.43
CA LYS A 6 -15.99 5.05 7.38
C LYS A 6 -15.92 4.12 8.58
N GLY A 7 -14.75 3.57 8.82
CA GLY A 7 -14.57 2.57 9.84
C GLY A 7 -14.91 1.15 9.43
N SER A 8 -15.44 0.98 8.24
CA SER A 8 -15.68 -0.37 7.71
C SER A 8 -14.38 -0.99 7.24
N PRO A 9 -14.18 -2.30 7.45
CA PRO A 9 -12.97 -2.95 6.97
C PRO A 9 -12.89 -3.03 5.45
N VAL A 10 -14.03 -3.05 4.74
CA VAL A 10 -14.08 -3.20 3.28
C VAL A 10 -15.10 -2.23 2.71
N ALA A 11 -14.80 -1.66 1.55
CA ALA A 11 -15.72 -0.85 0.75
C ALA A 11 -15.91 -1.52 -0.61
N ASP A 12 -17.16 -1.74 -0.99
CA ASP A 12 -17.51 -2.56 -2.17
C ASP A 12 -16.98 -1.98 -3.49
N ASP A 13 -16.91 -0.65 -3.60
CA ASP A 13 -16.45 0.01 -4.82
C ASP A 13 -14.96 0.32 -4.82
N CYS A 14 -14.23 -0.15 -3.83
CA CYS A 14 -12.79 0.07 -3.75
C CYS A 14 -12.03 -1.11 -4.37
N LEU A 15 -11.19 -0.80 -5.35
CA LEU A 15 -10.37 -1.81 -6.02
C LEU A 15 -9.52 -2.60 -5.02
N PHE A 16 -8.87 -1.90 -4.10
CA PHE A 16 -7.97 -2.55 -3.13
C PHE A 16 -8.75 -3.35 -2.09
N CYS A 17 -9.91 -2.87 -1.67
CA CYS A 17 -10.78 -3.66 -0.79
C CYS A 17 -11.19 -4.98 -1.44
N ARG A 18 -11.44 -4.94 -2.75
CA ARG A 18 -11.80 -6.16 -3.49
C ARG A 18 -10.63 -7.11 -3.59
N ILE A 19 -9.41 -6.59 -3.73
CA ILE A 19 -8.20 -7.41 -3.70
C ILE A 19 -8.02 -8.04 -2.31
N VAL A 20 -8.20 -7.26 -1.25
CA VAL A 20 -8.11 -7.75 0.12
C VAL A 20 -9.12 -8.87 0.37
N ALA A 21 -10.32 -8.72 -0.18
CA ALA A 21 -11.38 -9.72 -0.03
C ALA A 21 -11.19 -10.95 -0.91
N GLY A 22 -10.18 -10.96 -1.79
CA GLY A 22 -9.92 -12.08 -2.68
C GLY A 22 -10.85 -12.15 -3.88
N GLU A 23 -11.55 -11.05 -4.18
CA GLU A 23 -12.53 -11.03 -5.27
C GLU A 23 -11.88 -10.78 -6.64
N LEU A 24 -10.68 -10.22 -6.65
CA LEU A 24 -9.94 -9.95 -7.88
C LEU A 24 -8.63 -10.70 -7.85
N GLY A 25 -8.26 -11.26 -9.00
CA GLY A 25 -6.95 -11.88 -9.16
C GLY A 25 -5.86 -10.84 -9.00
N SER A 26 -4.86 -11.13 -8.18
CA SER A 26 -3.72 -10.27 -7.96
C SER A 26 -2.50 -11.12 -7.68
N ASP A 27 -1.34 -10.57 -7.98
CA ASP A 27 -0.07 -11.23 -7.66
C ASP A 27 0.32 -10.87 -6.24
N ILE A 28 -0.22 -11.60 -5.28
CA ILE A 28 0.03 -11.37 -3.85
C ILE A 28 1.46 -11.77 -3.53
N VAL A 29 2.21 -10.86 -2.92
CA VAL A 29 3.60 -11.11 -2.53
C VAL A 29 3.66 -11.62 -1.10
N GLU A 30 2.96 -10.96 -0.19
CA GLU A 30 2.97 -11.34 1.23
C GLU A 30 1.77 -10.71 1.92
N GLU A 31 1.32 -11.35 3.01
CA GLU A 31 0.15 -10.88 3.75
C GLU A 31 0.40 -11.03 5.24
N LEU A 32 0.00 -10.01 6.00
CA LEU A 32 0.00 -10.01 7.47
C LEU A 32 -1.44 -9.72 7.95
N PRO A 33 -1.72 -9.85 9.26
CA PRO A 33 -3.10 -9.68 9.73
C PRO A 33 -3.75 -8.35 9.36
N ASN A 34 -2.97 -7.26 9.30
CA ASN A 34 -3.54 -5.92 9.08
C ASN A 34 -3.13 -5.27 7.75
N ALA A 35 -2.33 -5.95 6.94
CA ALA A 35 -1.85 -5.38 5.68
C ALA A 35 -1.54 -6.47 4.67
N ILE A 36 -1.56 -6.11 3.39
CA ILE A 36 -1.29 -7.04 2.31
C ILE A 36 -0.45 -6.34 1.25
N ALA A 37 0.41 -7.10 0.59
CA ALA A 37 1.28 -6.60 -0.45
C ALA A 37 1.06 -7.38 -1.74
N PHE A 38 0.98 -6.66 -2.86
CA PHE A 38 0.80 -7.27 -4.19
C PHE A 38 1.52 -6.44 -5.23
N ARG A 39 1.86 -7.07 -6.36
CA ARG A 39 2.61 -6.38 -7.40
C ARG A 39 1.71 -5.41 -8.16
N ASP A 40 2.28 -4.24 -8.50
CA ASP A 40 1.59 -3.27 -9.34
C ASP A 40 1.48 -3.84 -10.76
N VAL A 41 0.30 -3.73 -11.36
CA VAL A 41 0.06 -4.25 -12.73
C VAL A 41 0.71 -3.35 -13.78
N ASN A 42 1.09 -2.13 -13.42
CA ASN A 42 1.77 -1.20 -14.30
C ASN A 42 3.08 -0.74 -13.64
N PRO A 43 4.08 -1.63 -13.55
CA PRO A 43 5.27 -1.35 -12.76
C PRO A 43 6.09 -0.20 -13.33
N GLN A 44 6.56 0.65 -12.44
CA GLN A 44 7.42 1.80 -12.77
C GLN A 44 8.88 1.52 -12.42
N ALA A 45 9.19 0.32 -11.95
CA ALA A 45 10.55 -0.12 -11.63
C ALA A 45 10.56 -1.65 -11.69
N PRO A 46 11.75 -2.28 -11.78
CA PRO A 46 11.84 -3.75 -11.78
C PRO A 46 11.17 -4.38 -10.56
N VAL A 47 11.25 -3.74 -9.40
CA VAL A 47 10.45 -4.11 -8.24
C VAL A 47 9.48 -2.97 -7.98
N HIS A 48 8.18 -3.25 -8.07
CA HIS A 48 7.13 -2.29 -7.78
C HIS A 48 5.99 -3.02 -7.10
N VAL A 49 5.95 -2.92 -5.78
CA VAL A 49 4.98 -3.61 -4.93
C VAL A 49 4.13 -2.58 -4.23
N LEU A 50 2.82 -2.82 -4.17
CA LEU A 50 1.89 -1.99 -3.40
C LEU A 50 1.63 -2.66 -2.06
N ILE A 51 1.67 -1.88 -0.99
CA ILE A 51 1.40 -2.36 0.36
C ILE A 51 0.25 -1.53 0.90
N VAL A 52 -0.83 -2.21 1.26
CA VAL A 52 -2.07 -1.54 1.66
C VAL A 52 -2.57 -2.08 2.99
N PRO A 53 -3.20 -1.24 3.82
CA PRO A 53 -3.94 -1.75 4.97
C PRO A 53 -5.15 -2.55 4.49
N LYS A 54 -5.54 -3.56 5.25
CA LYS A 54 -6.74 -4.34 4.93
C LYS A 54 -8.00 -3.53 5.24
N GLU A 55 -7.96 -2.71 6.29
CA GLU A 55 -9.05 -1.79 6.60
C GLU A 55 -9.11 -0.69 5.55
N HIS A 56 -10.32 -0.27 5.16
CA HIS A 56 -10.48 0.80 4.16
C HIS A 56 -10.20 2.16 4.81
N LEU A 57 -8.99 2.65 4.59
CA LEU A 57 -8.51 3.92 5.15
C LEU A 57 -7.97 4.73 3.97
N PRO A 58 -8.67 5.78 3.53
CA PRO A 58 -8.25 6.53 2.34
C PRO A 58 -6.92 7.25 2.48
N THR A 59 -6.62 7.81 3.67
CA THR A 59 -5.45 8.67 3.85
C THR A 59 -4.68 8.30 5.12
N VAL A 60 -3.52 8.93 5.28
CA VAL A 60 -2.73 8.80 6.51
C VAL A 60 -3.54 9.28 7.72
N ALA A 61 -4.32 10.36 7.57
CA ALA A 61 -5.14 10.87 8.68
C ALA A 61 -6.17 9.82 9.12
N ASP A 62 -6.81 9.15 8.15
CA ASP A 62 -7.77 8.09 8.46
C ASP A 62 -7.09 6.93 9.16
N LEU A 63 -5.89 6.56 8.72
CA LEU A 63 -5.13 5.47 9.34
C LEU A 63 -4.83 5.80 10.80
N LEU A 64 -4.36 7.02 11.07
CA LEU A 64 -3.99 7.41 12.43
C LEU A 64 -5.20 7.52 13.34
N ALA A 65 -6.40 7.73 12.79
CA ALA A 65 -7.64 7.77 13.55
C ALA A 65 -8.18 6.38 13.86
N SER A 66 -7.63 5.34 13.24
CA SER A 66 -8.07 3.96 13.48
C SER A 66 -7.58 3.47 14.84
N ASP A 67 -8.42 2.70 15.54
CA ASP A 67 -8.01 2.09 16.81
C ASP A 67 -6.86 1.11 16.63
N ALA A 68 -6.68 0.57 15.44
CA ALA A 68 -5.62 -0.39 15.13
C ALA A 68 -4.42 0.27 14.44
N SER A 69 -4.26 1.61 14.54
CA SER A 69 -3.23 2.33 13.79
C SER A 69 -1.82 1.79 14.04
N CYS A 70 -1.47 1.49 15.27
CA CYS A 70 -0.13 0.99 15.59
C CYS A 70 0.13 -0.38 14.95
N GLU A 71 -0.84 -1.28 15.02
CA GLU A 71 -0.72 -2.61 14.44
C GLU A 71 -0.67 -2.54 12.91
N ILE A 72 -1.47 -1.67 12.31
CA ILE A 72 -1.49 -1.48 10.86
C ILE A 72 -0.13 -0.95 10.38
N LEU A 73 0.39 0.10 11.04
CA LEU A 73 1.69 0.67 10.67
C LEU A 73 2.81 -0.34 10.83
N SER A 74 2.79 -1.10 11.93
CA SER A 74 3.78 -2.14 12.15
C SER A 74 3.76 -3.18 11.04
N ASP A 75 2.58 -3.63 10.65
CA ASP A 75 2.46 -4.62 9.59
C ASP A 75 2.89 -4.06 8.23
N ILE A 76 2.51 -2.81 7.92
CA ILE A 76 2.93 -2.17 6.67
C ILE A 76 4.46 -2.12 6.57
N PHE A 77 5.13 -1.63 7.60
CA PHE A 77 6.58 -1.47 7.55
C PHE A 77 7.32 -2.80 7.69
N SER A 78 6.72 -3.78 8.35
CA SER A 78 7.27 -5.14 8.34
C SER A 78 7.25 -5.72 6.93
N LEU A 79 6.14 -5.54 6.20
CA LEU A 79 6.06 -5.97 4.80
C LEU A 79 7.08 -5.25 3.93
N VAL A 80 7.24 -3.93 4.12
CA VAL A 80 8.25 -3.17 3.38
C VAL A 80 9.62 -3.81 3.54
N ASN A 81 10.03 -4.04 4.79
CA ASN A 81 11.35 -4.57 5.06
C ASN A 81 11.51 -6.00 4.55
N ASP A 82 10.55 -6.86 4.83
CA ASP A 82 10.61 -8.27 4.43
C ASP A 82 10.69 -8.41 2.92
N ILE A 83 9.89 -7.65 2.20
CA ILE A 83 9.85 -7.70 0.74
C ILE A 83 11.13 -7.11 0.16
N ALA A 84 11.63 -6.01 0.72
CA ALA A 84 12.89 -5.43 0.27
C ALA A 84 14.03 -6.44 0.38
N VAL A 85 14.05 -7.22 1.46
CA VAL A 85 15.06 -8.27 1.64
C VAL A 85 14.86 -9.38 0.61
N SER A 86 13.64 -9.89 0.47
CA SER A 86 13.38 -11.03 -0.42
C SER A 86 13.56 -10.67 -1.90
N GLU A 87 13.31 -9.41 -2.26
CA GLU A 87 13.49 -8.95 -3.65
C GLU A 87 14.91 -8.47 -3.93
N GLY A 88 15.79 -8.50 -2.95
CA GLY A 88 17.19 -8.15 -3.13
C GLY A 88 17.48 -6.67 -3.24
N ILE A 89 16.59 -5.81 -2.77
CA ILE A 89 16.76 -4.35 -2.89
C ILE A 89 17.07 -3.67 -1.55
N SER A 90 17.10 -4.42 -0.45
CA SER A 90 17.25 -3.79 0.87
C SER A 90 18.58 -3.07 1.03
N GLN A 91 19.67 -3.65 0.51
CA GLN A 91 21.00 -3.05 0.63
C GLN A 91 21.31 -2.09 -0.50
N ARG A 92 20.80 -2.35 -1.70
CA ARG A 92 21.00 -1.46 -2.83
C ARG A 92 20.20 -0.18 -2.70
N GLY A 93 19.12 -0.24 -1.95
CA GLY A 93 18.25 0.91 -1.70
C GLY A 93 16.95 0.82 -2.46
N TYR A 94 15.94 1.48 -1.91
CA TYR A 94 14.61 1.51 -2.51
C TYR A 94 13.93 2.83 -2.14
N ARG A 95 12.86 3.13 -2.85
CA ARG A 95 12.03 4.30 -2.53
C ARG A 95 10.67 3.84 -2.06
N LEU A 96 10.18 4.47 -1.00
CA LEU A 96 8.84 4.23 -0.49
C LEU A 96 8.04 5.51 -0.70
N VAL A 97 6.88 5.37 -1.36
CA VAL A 97 6.07 6.53 -1.74
C VAL A 97 4.62 6.29 -1.29
N ALA A 98 4.04 7.30 -0.66
CA ALA A 98 2.61 7.34 -0.40
C ALA A 98 2.06 8.63 -0.98
N ASN A 99 1.14 8.52 -1.95
CA ASN A 99 0.48 9.68 -2.55
C ASN A 99 -0.84 9.89 -1.81
N VAL A 100 -0.97 11.02 -1.13
CA VAL A 100 -2.15 11.31 -0.33
C VAL A 100 -2.78 12.60 -0.85
N GLY A 101 -4.03 12.50 -1.28
CA GLY A 101 -4.80 13.64 -1.72
C GLY A 101 -4.59 13.98 -3.20
N GLU A 102 -5.34 15.00 -3.62
CA GLU A 102 -5.44 15.36 -5.03
C GLU A 102 -4.12 15.85 -5.61
N GLU A 103 -3.43 16.75 -4.91
CA GLU A 103 -2.20 17.33 -5.44
C GLU A 103 -1.06 16.33 -5.52
N ALA A 104 -1.14 15.25 -4.76
CA ALA A 104 -0.16 14.17 -4.84
C ALA A 104 -0.53 13.12 -5.89
N GLY A 105 -1.71 13.23 -6.49
CA GLY A 105 -2.15 12.29 -7.51
C GLY A 105 -2.62 10.96 -6.98
N GLN A 106 -3.29 10.96 -5.83
CA GLN A 106 -3.81 9.72 -5.27
C GLN A 106 -4.87 9.14 -6.20
N ALA A 107 -4.55 8.00 -6.82
CA ALA A 107 -5.40 7.43 -7.87
C ALA A 107 -6.50 6.53 -7.32
N VAL A 108 -6.26 5.85 -6.20
CA VAL A 108 -7.23 4.98 -5.55
C VAL A 108 -7.48 5.49 -4.15
N ASP A 109 -8.76 5.58 -3.76
CA ASP A 109 -9.16 6.19 -2.49
C ASP A 109 -9.04 5.17 -1.34
N HIS A 110 -7.89 4.58 -1.23
CA HIS A 110 -7.49 3.60 -0.24
C HIS A 110 -5.98 3.75 -0.11
N LEU A 111 -5.49 4.05 1.09
CA LEU A 111 -4.08 4.35 1.31
C LEU A 111 -3.21 3.20 0.81
N HIS A 112 -2.17 3.54 0.07
CA HIS A 112 -1.23 2.54 -0.43
C HIS A 112 0.17 3.11 -0.50
N PHE A 113 1.13 2.25 -0.19
CA PHE A 113 2.53 2.59 -0.27
C PHE A 113 3.13 1.87 -1.46
N HIS A 114 3.86 2.62 -2.30
CA HIS A 114 4.63 2.04 -3.40
C HIS A 114 6.01 1.72 -2.90
N LEU A 115 6.42 0.48 -3.04
CA LEU A 115 7.80 0.06 -2.80
C LEU A 115 8.46 -0.13 -4.14
N LEU A 116 9.45 0.71 -4.45
CA LEU A 116 10.08 0.77 -5.77
C LEU A 116 11.57 0.52 -5.64
N GLY A 117 12.10 -0.39 -6.43
CA GLY A 117 13.53 -0.67 -6.41
C GLY A 117 14.01 -1.34 -7.69
N GLY A 118 15.31 -1.56 -7.76
CA GLY A 118 15.91 -2.22 -8.91
C GLY A 118 16.39 -1.28 -10.00
N ARG A 119 16.31 0.03 -9.77
CA ARG A 119 16.88 1.05 -10.65
C ARG A 119 17.21 2.30 -9.84
N PHE A 120 18.03 3.17 -10.40
CA PHE A 120 18.31 4.45 -9.76
C PHE A 120 17.09 5.36 -9.87
N MET A 121 16.79 6.07 -8.81
CA MET A 121 15.69 7.02 -8.74
C MET A 121 16.23 8.44 -8.84
N GLY A 122 15.46 9.31 -9.48
CA GLY A 122 15.83 10.71 -9.61
C GLY A 122 15.38 11.55 -8.42
N TRP A 123 15.90 12.76 -8.38
CA TRP A 123 15.49 13.78 -7.43
C TRP A 123 15.43 15.13 -8.15
N PRO A 124 14.35 15.94 -8.01
CA PRO A 124 13.24 15.78 -7.07
C PRO A 124 12.31 14.63 -7.45
N PRO A 125 11.48 14.15 -6.49
CA PRO A 125 10.69 12.94 -6.69
C PRO A 125 9.46 13.11 -7.60
N GLY A 126 9.13 14.32 -7.96
CA GLY A 126 7.97 14.57 -8.81
C GLY A 126 8.17 15.62 -9.86
#